data_1f34f8cb904e8d441f30073fdf449b93
#
_entry.id   1f34f8cb904e8d441f30073fdf449b93
#
_cell.length_a   1.000
_cell.length_b   1.000
_cell.length_c   1.000
_cell.angle_alpha   90.00
_cell.angle_beta   90.00
_cell.angle_gamma   90.00
#
_symmetry.space_group_name_H-M   'P 1'
#
loop_
_entity.id
_entity.type
_entity.pdbx_description
1 polymer ?
#
loop_
_entity_poly.entity_id
_entity_poly.type
_entity_poly.pdbx_seq_one_letter_code
_entity_poly.pdbx_strand_id
1 'polypeptide(L)'
;MRIVTIIGARPQFIKAAVVCRAIRQMALQGAEIEESILHTGQHYDYTMSELFFHQLDLPAPKWHLNCGNDMQRMKASIQPILEAERPDIVIVYGDTYSTLAGAETAAELGIPVAHIEAGLRSFNPTMPEEHNRIKTDQIATWRFCPTGTAVVNLHNEGITEGVFHVGDVMYDAACIFTPKEEKQLSIIRQYHLTAKEFAIATIHRAATAENTEALSNIFIALSQLPMPVLLPLHPHTAKTVEHNSTLQVLLEQATNVQVVKPVGYLEMLALERLAALIITDSGGMQKEAYFQGTPCVTLREETEWKETVEAGWNHLAGTGSQGILDAIHMPFSRQHIEEYSDGHSAERIIHILYEDVNR
;
A
#
# COMPACT_ATOMS: atom_id res chain seq x y z
N MET A 1 -20.59 0.50 -19.67
CA MET A 1 -20.20 -0.19 -18.40
C MET A 1 -20.19 0.83 -17.26
N ARG A 2 -20.97 0.58 -16.21
CA ARG A 2 -21.03 1.44 -15.00
C ARG A 2 -20.30 0.77 -13.86
N ILE A 3 -19.36 1.49 -13.24
CA ILE A 3 -18.51 1.00 -12.18
C ILE A 3 -18.76 1.78 -10.89
N VAL A 4 -18.85 1.09 -9.76
CA VAL A 4 -18.71 1.69 -8.43
C VAL A 4 -17.40 1.21 -7.81
N THR A 5 -16.48 2.14 -7.62
CA THR A 5 -15.18 1.92 -6.95
C THR A 5 -15.34 2.19 -5.46
N ILE A 6 -15.09 1.19 -4.62
CA ILE A 6 -15.20 1.31 -3.15
C ILE A 6 -13.83 1.39 -2.52
N ILE A 7 -13.58 2.48 -1.79
CA ILE A 7 -12.33 2.79 -1.09
C ILE A 7 -12.61 3.34 0.30
N GLY A 8 -11.64 3.25 1.21
CA GLY A 8 -11.81 3.77 2.58
C GLY A 8 -10.51 4.00 3.34
N ALA A 9 -9.39 3.46 2.84
CA ALA A 9 -8.09 3.54 3.49
C ALA A 9 -7.03 4.10 2.54
N ARG A 10 -6.02 4.75 3.11
CA ARG A 10 -4.94 5.43 2.38
C ARG A 10 -4.32 4.61 1.23
N PRO A 11 -3.92 3.33 1.40
CA PRO A 11 -3.34 2.56 0.29
C PRO A 11 -4.31 2.35 -0.88
N GLN A 12 -5.61 2.33 -0.61
CA GLN A 12 -6.64 2.18 -1.65
C GLN A 12 -6.76 3.43 -2.53
N PHE A 13 -6.54 4.64 -1.98
CA PHE A 13 -6.58 5.88 -2.77
C PHE A 13 -5.50 5.90 -3.84
N ILE A 14 -4.29 5.42 -3.52
CA ILE A 14 -3.17 5.35 -4.45
C ILE A 14 -3.49 4.37 -5.59
N LYS A 15 -3.96 3.17 -5.26
CA LYS A 15 -4.34 2.14 -6.22
C LYS A 15 -5.51 2.59 -7.10
N ALA A 16 -6.54 3.17 -6.50
CA ALA A 16 -7.70 3.70 -7.22
C ALA A 16 -7.31 4.84 -8.18
N ALA A 17 -6.36 5.70 -7.81
CA ALA A 17 -5.96 6.82 -8.66
C ALA A 17 -5.43 6.36 -10.02
N VAL A 18 -4.64 5.30 -10.08
CA VAL A 18 -4.12 4.77 -11.37
C VAL A 18 -5.21 4.05 -12.14
N VAL A 19 -6.10 3.33 -11.47
CA VAL A 19 -7.23 2.64 -12.11
C VAL A 19 -8.24 3.65 -12.68
N CYS A 20 -8.63 4.67 -11.90
CA CYS A 20 -9.50 5.76 -12.38
C CYS A 20 -8.87 6.51 -13.57
N ARG A 21 -7.54 6.66 -13.57
CA ARG A 21 -6.82 7.23 -14.72
C ARG A 21 -6.96 6.35 -15.97
N ALA A 22 -6.80 5.04 -15.84
CA ALA A 22 -6.98 4.09 -16.94
C ALA A 22 -8.42 4.10 -17.46
N ILE A 23 -9.43 4.14 -16.58
CA ILE A 23 -10.84 4.28 -16.94
C ILE A 23 -11.08 5.57 -17.74
N ARG A 24 -10.57 6.72 -17.24
CA ARG A 24 -10.71 8.00 -17.96
C ARG A 24 -10.04 7.97 -19.34
N GLN A 25 -8.87 7.35 -19.45
CA GLN A 25 -8.18 7.22 -20.74
C GLN A 25 -8.98 6.38 -21.73
N MET A 26 -9.56 5.26 -21.30
CA MET A 26 -10.40 4.41 -22.13
C MET A 26 -11.68 5.14 -22.57
N ALA A 27 -12.34 5.91 -21.67
CA ALA A 27 -13.47 6.75 -21.98
C ALA A 27 -13.16 7.82 -23.04
N LEU A 28 -11.96 8.46 -22.94
CA LEU A 28 -11.51 9.44 -23.93
C LEU A 28 -11.24 8.81 -25.32
N GLN A 29 -10.96 7.51 -25.38
CA GLN A 29 -10.82 6.75 -26.61
C GLN A 29 -12.17 6.29 -27.22
N GLY A 30 -13.28 6.67 -26.57
CA GLY A 30 -14.64 6.41 -27.07
C GLY A 30 -15.35 5.20 -26.44
N ALA A 31 -14.79 4.58 -25.39
CA ALA A 31 -15.46 3.53 -24.66
C ALA A 31 -16.62 4.10 -23.81
N GLU A 32 -17.78 3.42 -23.83
CA GLU A 32 -18.91 3.75 -22.94
C GLU A 32 -18.65 3.19 -21.54
N ILE A 33 -17.92 3.94 -20.72
CA ILE A 33 -17.54 3.57 -19.37
C ILE A 33 -17.69 4.76 -18.42
N GLU A 34 -18.36 4.54 -17.29
CA GLU A 34 -18.58 5.54 -16.24
C GLU A 34 -18.19 4.97 -14.89
N GLU A 35 -17.45 5.74 -14.09
CA GLU A 35 -17.03 5.39 -12.74
C GLU A 35 -17.58 6.36 -11.71
N SER A 36 -18.05 5.83 -10.60
CA SER A 36 -18.40 6.58 -9.39
C SER A 36 -17.63 6.03 -8.19
N ILE A 37 -17.03 6.92 -7.40
CA ILE A 37 -16.28 6.54 -6.21
C ILE A 37 -17.17 6.63 -4.97
N LEU A 38 -17.14 5.56 -4.14
CA LEU A 38 -17.73 5.48 -2.82
C LEU A 38 -16.63 5.39 -1.78
N HIS A 39 -16.53 6.40 -0.91
CA HIS A 39 -15.58 6.45 0.20
C HIS A 39 -16.26 6.02 1.49
N THR A 40 -15.87 4.89 2.07
CA THR A 40 -16.45 4.36 3.31
C THR A 40 -16.13 5.19 4.55
N GLY A 41 -15.04 5.95 4.52
CA GLY A 41 -14.57 6.70 5.67
C GLY A 41 -13.89 5.82 6.72
N GLN A 42 -13.30 4.69 6.34
CA GLN A 42 -12.58 3.80 7.26
C GLN A 42 -11.42 4.54 7.96
N HIS A 43 -10.62 5.32 7.23
CA HIS A 43 -9.65 6.25 7.81
C HIS A 43 -10.31 7.62 7.96
N TYR A 44 -10.45 8.05 9.21
CA TYR A 44 -11.30 9.17 9.63
C TYR A 44 -10.70 10.57 9.39
N ASP A 45 -9.44 10.69 9.01
CA ASP A 45 -8.82 12.01 8.81
C ASP A 45 -9.17 12.57 7.43
N TYR A 46 -10.24 13.38 7.40
CA TYR A 46 -10.74 14.04 6.21
C TYR A 46 -9.68 14.92 5.53
N THR A 47 -8.88 15.65 6.31
CA THR A 47 -7.84 16.54 5.77
C THR A 47 -6.71 15.78 5.10
N MET A 48 -6.33 14.62 5.64
CA MET A 48 -5.37 13.73 4.99
C MET A 48 -5.95 13.09 3.72
N SER A 49 -7.22 12.74 3.70
CA SER A 49 -7.88 12.19 2.52
C SER A 49 -7.99 13.20 1.38
N GLU A 50 -8.42 14.44 1.64
CA GLU A 50 -8.51 15.51 0.62
C GLU A 50 -7.15 15.80 -0.03
N LEU A 51 -6.09 15.83 0.75
CA LEU A 51 -4.74 16.03 0.22
C LEU A 51 -4.37 14.94 -0.79
N PHE A 52 -4.72 13.67 -0.50
CA PHE A 52 -4.51 12.55 -1.41
C PHE A 52 -5.32 12.69 -2.70
N PHE A 53 -6.60 13.03 -2.62
CA PHE A 53 -7.44 13.23 -3.80
C PHE A 53 -6.85 14.31 -4.70
N HIS A 54 -6.36 15.41 -4.14
CA HIS A 54 -5.74 16.48 -4.89
C HIS A 54 -4.38 16.08 -5.49
N GLN A 55 -3.51 15.44 -4.69
CA GLN A 55 -2.16 15.09 -5.13
C GLN A 55 -2.12 14.01 -6.21
N LEU A 56 -3.09 13.08 -6.16
CA LEU A 56 -3.15 11.94 -7.07
C LEU A 56 -4.12 12.15 -8.25
N ASP A 57 -4.72 13.33 -8.38
CA ASP A 57 -5.77 13.61 -9.38
C ASP A 57 -6.91 12.56 -9.36
N LEU A 58 -7.25 12.09 -8.14
CA LEU A 58 -8.34 11.16 -7.92
C LEU A 58 -9.66 11.92 -7.94
N PRO A 59 -10.70 11.45 -8.67
CA PRO A 59 -12.01 12.08 -8.68
C PRO A 59 -12.61 12.18 -7.27
N ALA A 60 -13.32 13.27 -7.00
CA ALA A 60 -14.03 13.40 -5.73
C ALA A 60 -15.05 12.27 -5.57
N PRO A 61 -15.16 11.65 -4.37
CA PRO A 61 -16.12 10.60 -4.16
C PRO A 61 -17.56 11.15 -4.28
N LYS A 62 -18.41 10.42 -4.99
CA LYS A 62 -19.85 10.70 -5.10
C LYS A 62 -20.55 10.50 -3.74
N TRP A 63 -20.07 9.55 -2.95
CA TRP A 63 -20.57 9.27 -1.59
C TRP A 63 -19.42 9.17 -0.58
N HIS A 64 -19.67 9.71 0.61
CA HIS A 64 -18.76 9.65 1.75
C HIS A 64 -19.52 9.21 3.01
N LEU A 65 -19.21 8.01 3.54
CA LEU A 65 -20.05 7.33 4.53
C LEU A 65 -19.67 7.57 6.00
N ASN A 66 -18.41 7.94 6.26
CA ASN A 66 -17.89 8.16 7.63
C ASN A 66 -18.11 6.97 8.59
N CYS A 67 -17.86 5.74 8.14
CA CYS A 67 -18.17 4.52 8.92
C CYS A 67 -17.10 4.15 9.93
N GLY A 68 -15.88 4.70 9.84
CA GLY A 68 -14.73 4.22 10.64
C GLY A 68 -14.44 2.74 10.33
N ASN A 69 -14.04 1.98 11.34
CA ASN A 69 -13.77 0.53 11.22
C ASN A 69 -14.99 -0.36 11.48
N ASP A 70 -16.20 0.20 11.44
CA ASP A 70 -17.44 -0.55 11.67
C ASP A 70 -17.95 -1.19 10.38
N MET A 71 -17.64 -2.47 10.19
CA MET A 71 -17.99 -3.24 9.01
C MET A 71 -19.52 -3.37 8.81
N GLN A 72 -20.31 -3.54 9.87
CA GLN A 72 -21.76 -3.65 9.79
C GLN A 72 -22.38 -2.32 9.30
N ARG A 73 -21.88 -1.23 9.86
CA ARG A 73 -22.27 0.11 9.43
C ARG A 73 -21.87 0.38 7.97
N MET A 74 -20.68 -0.08 7.54
CA MET A 74 -20.27 0.02 6.14
C MET A 74 -21.27 -0.70 5.22
N LYS A 75 -21.57 -1.98 5.47
CA LYS A 75 -22.51 -2.78 4.66
C LYS A 75 -23.88 -2.11 4.60
N ALA A 76 -24.44 -1.74 5.74
CA ALA A 76 -25.75 -1.08 5.82
C ALA A 76 -25.81 0.26 5.05
N SER A 77 -24.67 0.98 4.95
CA SER A 77 -24.61 2.26 4.23
C SER A 77 -24.31 2.07 2.74
N ILE A 78 -23.57 1.04 2.34
CA ILE A 78 -23.23 0.71 0.95
C ILE A 78 -24.47 0.16 0.21
N GLN A 79 -25.24 -0.70 0.85
CA GLN A 79 -26.36 -1.42 0.24
C GLN A 79 -27.34 -0.50 -0.50
N PRO A 80 -27.95 0.54 0.10
CA PRO A 80 -28.93 1.38 -0.59
C PRO A 80 -28.33 2.16 -1.76
N ILE A 81 -27.03 2.42 -1.74
CA ILE A 81 -26.33 3.08 -2.83
C ILE A 81 -26.20 2.13 -4.03
N LEU A 82 -25.76 0.90 -3.81
CA LEU A 82 -25.64 -0.11 -4.87
C LEU A 82 -27.00 -0.49 -5.46
N GLU A 83 -28.05 -0.57 -4.63
CA GLU A 83 -29.43 -0.81 -5.08
C GLU A 83 -29.94 0.31 -5.99
N ALA A 84 -29.61 1.56 -5.69
CA ALA A 84 -30.00 2.73 -6.49
C ALA A 84 -29.19 2.87 -7.78
N GLU A 85 -27.86 2.72 -7.68
CA GLU A 85 -26.95 2.91 -8.81
C GLU A 85 -26.97 1.75 -9.80
N ARG A 86 -27.18 0.52 -9.33
CA ARG A 86 -27.16 -0.72 -10.12
C ARG A 86 -25.95 -0.79 -11.06
N PRO A 87 -24.72 -0.74 -10.52
CA PRO A 87 -23.54 -0.81 -11.36
C PRO A 87 -23.41 -2.19 -12.02
N ASP A 88 -22.71 -2.24 -13.13
CA ASP A 88 -22.37 -3.50 -13.79
C ASP A 88 -21.25 -4.23 -13.02
N ILE A 89 -20.38 -3.47 -12.33
CA ILE A 89 -19.25 -4.00 -11.56
C ILE A 89 -19.03 -3.14 -10.30
N VAL A 90 -18.65 -3.80 -9.21
CA VAL A 90 -18.03 -3.16 -8.04
C VAL A 90 -16.54 -3.49 -8.02
N ILE A 91 -15.67 -2.47 -7.95
CA ILE A 91 -14.22 -2.63 -7.80
C ILE A 91 -13.83 -2.40 -6.34
N VAL A 92 -13.05 -3.35 -5.78
CA VAL A 92 -12.47 -3.28 -4.43
C VAL A 92 -10.97 -3.54 -4.48
N TYR A 93 -10.22 -3.06 -3.46
CA TYR A 93 -8.75 -3.06 -3.45
C TYR A 93 -8.19 -3.64 -2.16
N GLY A 94 -7.24 -4.57 -2.26
CA GLY A 94 -6.47 -5.10 -1.13
C GLY A 94 -7.33 -5.81 -0.09
N ASP A 95 -7.13 -5.49 1.21
CA ASP A 95 -7.55 -6.36 2.31
C ASP A 95 -8.18 -5.63 3.51
N THR A 96 -8.66 -4.42 3.30
CA THR A 96 -9.26 -3.62 4.37
C THR A 96 -10.70 -4.04 4.69
N TYR A 97 -11.27 -3.52 5.78
CA TYR A 97 -12.70 -3.70 6.06
C TYR A 97 -13.59 -3.11 4.96
N SER A 98 -13.16 -2.02 4.33
CA SER A 98 -13.88 -1.42 3.18
C SER A 98 -13.93 -2.37 1.99
N THR A 99 -12.84 -3.11 1.76
CA THR A 99 -12.74 -4.13 0.70
C THR A 99 -13.77 -5.22 0.91
N LEU A 100 -13.75 -5.85 2.09
CA LEU A 100 -14.65 -6.95 2.40
C LEU A 100 -16.12 -6.50 2.47
N ALA A 101 -16.40 -5.37 3.14
CA ALA A 101 -17.76 -4.84 3.21
C ALA A 101 -18.34 -4.53 1.83
N GLY A 102 -17.53 -3.93 0.94
CA GLY A 102 -17.94 -3.66 -0.43
C GLY A 102 -18.21 -4.93 -1.23
N ALA A 103 -17.30 -5.90 -1.14
CA ALA A 103 -17.43 -7.18 -1.85
C ALA A 103 -18.64 -8.00 -1.37
N GLU A 104 -18.83 -8.15 -0.05
CA GLU A 104 -19.98 -8.87 0.49
C GLU A 104 -21.31 -8.21 0.12
N THR A 105 -21.40 -6.88 0.24
CA THR A 105 -22.63 -6.16 -0.10
C THR A 105 -22.96 -6.27 -1.60
N ALA A 106 -21.97 -6.15 -2.47
CA ALA A 106 -22.17 -6.31 -3.91
C ALA A 106 -22.62 -7.73 -4.25
N ALA A 107 -21.99 -8.76 -3.70
CA ALA A 107 -22.34 -10.15 -3.93
C ALA A 107 -23.76 -10.50 -3.41
N GLU A 108 -24.16 -9.99 -2.24
CA GLU A 108 -25.53 -10.15 -1.69
C GLU A 108 -26.58 -9.55 -2.62
N LEU A 109 -26.25 -8.53 -3.40
CA LEU A 109 -27.11 -7.89 -4.42
C LEU A 109 -26.96 -8.52 -5.82
N GLY A 110 -26.13 -9.54 -5.97
CA GLY A 110 -25.86 -10.18 -7.27
C GLY A 110 -25.04 -9.33 -8.24
N ILE A 111 -24.31 -8.33 -7.74
CA ILE A 111 -23.43 -7.46 -8.53
C ILE A 111 -22.03 -8.08 -8.59
N PRO A 112 -21.45 -8.28 -9.79
CA PRO A 112 -20.12 -8.83 -9.96
C PRO A 112 -19.05 -7.96 -9.28
N VAL A 113 -18.02 -8.62 -8.66
CA VAL A 113 -16.96 -7.96 -7.92
C VAL A 113 -15.62 -8.17 -8.61
N ALA A 114 -14.87 -7.09 -8.81
CA ALA A 114 -13.48 -7.11 -9.23
C ALA A 114 -12.57 -6.80 -8.05
N HIS A 115 -11.71 -7.75 -7.68
CA HIS A 115 -10.74 -7.59 -6.59
C HIS A 115 -9.35 -7.32 -7.14
N ILE A 116 -8.84 -6.12 -6.89
CA ILE A 116 -7.48 -5.69 -7.27
C ILE A 116 -6.54 -5.91 -6.10
N GLU A 117 -5.37 -6.50 -6.34
CA GLU A 117 -4.42 -7.02 -5.36
C GLU A 117 -4.94 -8.30 -4.68
N ALA A 118 -5.49 -9.20 -5.50
CA ALA A 118 -6.02 -10.50 -5.08
C ALA A 118 -4.90 -11.54 -4.89
N GLY A 119 -5.19 -12.59 -4.12
CA GLY A 119 -4.34 -13.80 -4.01
C GLY A 119 -3.14 -13.67 -3.08
N LEU A 120 -2.89 -12.51 -2.47
CA LEU A 120 -1.82 -12.37 -1.48
C LEU A 120 -2.16 -13.13 -0.20
N ARG A 121 -1.14 -13.78 0.41
CA ARG A 121 -1.29 -14.52 1.69
C ARG A 121 -0.10 -14.26 2.61
N SER A 122 -0.41 -13.89 3.85
CA SER A 122 0.55 -13.85 4.96
C SER A 122 0.63 -15.19 5.69
N PHE A 123 -0.39 -16.04 5.51
CA PHE A 123 -0.58 -17.31 6.25
C PHE A 123 -0.68 -17.12 7.77
N ASN A 124 -0.98 -15.91 8.22
CA ASN A 124 -1.20 -15.59 9.62
C ASN A 124 -2.71 -15.39 9.91
N PRO A 125 -3.40 -16.41 10.44
CA PRO A 125 -4.85 -16.35 10.65
C PRO A 125 -5.28 -15.36 11.75
N THR A 126 -4.34 -14.82 12.51
CA THR A 126 -4.66 -13.83 13.56
C THR A 126 -4.77 -12.41 12.99
N MET A 127 -4.35 -12.19 11.75
CA MET A 127 -4.44 -10.90 11.08
C MET A 127 -5.83 -10.69 10.47
N PRO A 128 -6.55 -9.60 10.83
CA PRO A 128 -7.83 -9.28 10.20
C PRO A 128 -7.73 -9.13 8.68
N GLU A 129 -6.62 -8.60 8.17
CA GLU A 129 -6.34 -8.41 6.76
C GLU A 129 -6.31 -9.76 6.01
N GLU A 130 -5.75 -10.81 6.63
CA GLU A 130 -5.71 -12.14 6.03
C GLU A 130 -7.12 -12.71 5.83
N HIS A 131 -7.97 -12.55 6.84
CA HIS A 131 -9.37 -12.96 6.77
C HIS A 131 -10.14 -12.18 5.68
N ASN A 132 -9.92 -10.86 5.62
CA ASN A 132 -10.59 -10.01 4.65
C ASN A 132 -10.22 -10.41 3.21
N ARG A 133 -8.93 -10.62 2.92
CA ARG A 133 -8.47 -10.95 1.56
C ARG A 133 -8.95 -12.33 1.11
N ILE A 134 -8.88 -13.34 1.99
CA ILE A 134 -9.37 -14.68 1.67
C ILE A 134 -10.85 -14.64 1.31
N LYS A 135 -11.68 -13.99 2.13
CA LYS A 135 -13.11 -13.88 1.86
C LYS A 135 -13.43 -13.08 0.61
N THR A 136 -12.73 -11.98 0.38
CA THR A 136 -12.91 -11.16 -0.81
C THR A 136 -12.55 -11.97 -2.06
N ASP A 137 -11.45 -12.73 -2.05
CA ASP A 137 -11.05 -13.60 -3.16
C ASP A 137 -12.10 -14.69 -3.47
N GLN A 138 -12.72 -15.27 -2.43
CA GLN A 138 -13.79 -16.26 -2.60
C GLN A 138 -15.06 -15.67 -3.27
N ILE A 139 -15.37 -14.42 -2.98
CA ILE A 139 -16.54 -13.70 -3.48
C ILE A 139 -16.33 -13.15 -4.90
N ALA A 140 -15.12 -12.64 -5.18
CA ALA A 140 -14.84 -11.90 -6.40
C ALA A 140 -15.10 -12.71 -7.68
N THR A 141 -15.63 -12.05 -8.71
CA THR A 141 -15.74 -12.59 -10.07
C THR A 141 -14.40 -12.52 -10.80
N TRP A 142 -13.71 -11.38 -10.71
CA TRP A 142 -12.37 -11.17 -11.26
C TRP A 142 -11.37 -10.93 -10.13
N ARG A 143 -10.26 -11.65 -10.17
CA ARG A 143 -9.16 -11.60 -9.21
C ARG A 143 -7.90 -11.17 -9.93
N PHE A 144 -7.51 -9.92 -9.74
CA PHE A 144 -6.34 -9.33 -10.36
C PHE A 144 -5.14 -9.46 -9.44
N CYS A 145 -4.29 -10.43 -9.76
CA CYS A 145 -3.13 -10.80 -8.95
C CYS A 145 -1.91 -9.95 -9.31
N PRO A 146 -1.19 -9.41 -8.31
CA PRO A 146 0.02 -8.62 -8.56
C PRO A 146 1.23 -9.47 -8.93
N THR A 147 1.27 -10.77 -8.53
CA THR A 147 2.41 -11.67 -8.72
C THR A 147 1.96 -13.08 -9.09
N GLY A 148 2.89 -13.88 -9.65
CA GLY A 148 2.66 -15.30 -9.91
C GLY A 148 2.43 -16.09 -8.61
N THR A 149 3.09 -15.72 -7.49
CA THR A 149 2.85 -16.29 -6.17
C THR A 149 1.39 -16.11 -5.75
N ALA A 150 0.78 -14.96 -6.00
CA ALA A 150 -0.63 -14.70 -5.70
C ALA A 150 -1.57 -15.62 -6.52
N VAL A 151 -1.26 -15.84 -7.79
CA VAL A 151 -1.99 -16.81 -8.65
C VAL A 151 -1.89 -18.23 -8.08
N VAL A 152 -0.69 -18.66 -7.69
CA VAL A 152 -0.46 -20.00 -7.10
C VAL A 152 -1.24 -20.16 -5.80
N ASN A 153 -1.30 -19.14 -4.94
CA ASN A 153 -2.07 -19.19 -3.70
C ASN A 153 -3.56 -19.46 -3.99
N LEU A 154 -4.17 -18.73 -4.94
CA LEU A 154 -5.58 -18.93 -5.31
C LEU A 154 -5.82 -20.31 -5.89
N HIS A 155 -4.94 -20.82 -6.76
CA HIS A 155 -5.05 -22.17 -7.31
C HIS A 155 -4.97 -23.25 -6.22
N ASN A 156 -4.09 -23.08 -5.23
CA ASN A 156 -3.99 -23.99 -4.08
C ASN A 156 -5.24 -24.00 -3.22
N GLU A 157 -6.01 -22.91 -3.22
CA GLU A 157 -7.31 -22.78 -2.55
C GLU A 157 -8.49 -23.26 -3.43
N GLY A 158 -8.21 -23.77 -4.63
CA GLY A 158 -9.22 -24.25 -5.57
C GLY A 158 -9.91 -23.15 -6.39
N ILE A 159 -9.39 -21.92 -6.35
CA ILE A 159 -9.90 -20.79 -7.13
C ILE A 159 -9.08 -20.69 -8.43
N THR A 160 -9.66 -21.16 -9.54
CA THR A 160 -8.97 -21.22 -10.85
C THR A 160 -9.61 -20.35 -11.92
N GLU A 161 -10.88 -19.98 -11.76
CA GLU A 161 -11.60 -19.13 -12.71
C GLU A 161 -11.52 -17.67 -12.32
N GLY A 162 -11.53 -16.77 -13.31
CA GLY A 162 -11.47 -15.34 -13.10
C GLY A 162 -10.18 -14.85 -12.41
N VAL A 163 -9.08 -15.59 -12.53
CA VAL A 163 -7.77 -15.27 -11.96
C VAL A 163 -6.86 -14.75 -13.06
N PHE A 164 -6.35 -13.53 -12.89
CA PHE A 164 -5.51 -12.86 -13.88
C PHE A 164 -4.23 -12.34 -13.24
N HIS A 165 -3.07 -12.73 -13.74
CA HIS A 165 -1.80 -12.10 -13.40
C HIS A 165 -1.64 -10.83 -14.24
N VAL A 166 -1.77 -9.66 -13.63
CA VAL A 166 -1.77 -8.36 -14.33
C VAL A 166 -0.58 -7.49 -13.96
N GLY A 167 0.14 -7.85 -12.90
CA GLY A 167 1.15 -7.01 -12.27
C GLY A 167 0.57 -6.13 -11.16
N ASP A 168 1.39 -5.26 -10.60
CA ASP A 168 1.05 -4.48 -9.42
C ASP A 168 0.68 -3.02 -9.77
N VAL A 169 -0.54 -2.62 -9.48
CA VAL A 169 -1.01 -1.23 -9.68
C VAL A 169 -0.24 -0.21 -8.82
N MET A 170 0.45 -0.65 -7.76
CA MET A 170 1.36 0.22 -7.01
C MET A 170 2.66 0.49 -7.78
N TYR A 171 3.08 -0.43 -8.69
CA TYR A 171 4.16 -0.14 -9.61
C TYR A 171 3.75 0.91 -10.65
N ASP A 172 2.54 0.79 -11.18
CA ASP A 172 1.97 1.85 -12.05
C ASP A 172 1.96 3.19 -11.31
N ALA A 173 1.53 3.20 -10.02
CA ALA A 173 1.53 4.40 -9.21
C ALA A 173 2.95 4.99 -9.02
N ALA A 174 3.93 4.15 -8.74
CA ALA A 174 5.32 4.58 -8.63
C ALA A 174 5.83 5.19 -9.95
N CYS A 175 5.50 4.59 -11.10
CA CYS A 175 5.87 5.12 -12.42
C CYS A 175 5.23 6.49 -12.71
N ILE A 176 3.94 6.65 -12.34
CA ILE A 176 3.15 7.85 -12.68
C ILE A 176 3.42 9.00 -11.70
N PHE A 177 3.49 8.69 -10.39
CA PHE A 177 3.47 9.70 -9.34
C PHE A 177 4.84 10.05 -8.78
N THR A 178 5.90 9.29 -9.08
CA THR A 178 7.26 9.69 -8.67
C THR A 178 7.59 11.06 -9.24
N PRO A 179 7.89 12.05 -8.40
CA PRO A 179 8.16 13.41 -8.87
C PRO A 179 9.36 13.45 -9.83
N LYS A 180 9.40 14.45 -10.70
CA LYS A 180 10.56 14.70 -11.56
C LYS A 180 11.80 15.03 -10.71
N GLU A 181 12.99 14.79 -11.26
CA GLU A 181 14.28 14.91 -10.55
C GLU A 181 14.47 16.27 -9.86
N GLU A 182 14.13 17.36 -10.52
CA GLU A 182 14.22 18.71 -9.92
C GLU A 182 13.41 18.83 -8.62
N LYS A 183 12.18 18.30 -8.62
CA LYS A 183 11.32 18.28 -7.43
C LYS A 183 11.87 17.34 -6.35
N GLN A 184 12.39 16.17 -6.74
CA GLN A 184 13.03 15.23 -5.81
C GLN A 184 14.20 15.90 -5.08
N LEU A 185 15.11 16.56 -5.83
CA LEU A 185 16.25 17.27 -5.27
C LEU A 185 15.82 18.44 -4.38
N SER A 186 14.74 19.14 -4.72
CA SER A 186 14.16 20.17 -3.84
C SER A 186 13.69 19.60 -2.51
N ILE A 187 13.06 18.40 -2.51
CA ILE A 187 12.55 17.74 -1.30
C ILE A 187 13.72 17.38 -0.36
N ILE A 188 14.76 16.69 -0.84
CA ILE A 188 15.86 16.29 0.05
C ILE A 188 16.64 17.48 0.62
N ARG A 189 16.73 18.59 -0.13
CA ARG A 189 17.35 19.82 0.37
C ARG A 189 16.62 20.41 1.58
N GLN A 190 15.29 20.27 1.67
CA GLN A 190 14.49 20.71 2.83
C GLN A 190 14.90 20.00 4.12
N TYR A 191 15.39 18.77 3.99
CA TYR A 191 15.88 17.95 5.11
C TYR A 191 17.40 17.98 5.25
N HIS A 192 18.11 18.82 4.47
CA HIS A 192 19.59 18.91 4.45
C HIS A 192 20.26 17.55 4.13
N LEU A 193 19.65 16.76 3.24
CA LEU A 193 20.13 15.45 2.84
C LEU A 193 20.83 15.48 1.48
N THR A 194 21.73 14.53 1.27
CA THR A 194 22.40 14.27 -0.04
C THR A 194 21.88 12.97 -0.64
N ALA A 195 21.61 12.98 -1.94
CA ALA A 195 21.12 11.79 -2.65
C ALA A 195 22.06 10.60 -2.50
N LYS A 196 21.49 9.43 -2.17
CA LYS A 196 22.20 8.16 -1.94
C LYS A 196 23.17 8.15 -0.75
N GLU A 197 23.08 9.15 0.16
CA GLU A 197 23.91 9.24 1.37
C GLU A 197 23.06 9.26 2.66
N PHE A 198 21.79 8.90 2.61
CA PHE A 198 20.91 8.84 3.77
C PHE A 198 20.03 7.59 3.74
N ALA A 199 19.55 7.19 4.90
CA ALA A 199 18.52 6.17 5.05
C ALA A 199 17.15 6.80 5.42
N ILE A 200 16.06 6.12 5.04
CA ILE A 200 14.72 6.41 5.56
C ILE A 200 14.34 5.30 6.51
N ALA A 201 13.81 5.65 7.68
CA ALA A 201 13.21 4.68 8.59
C ALA A 201 11.72 5.00 8.81
N THR A 202 10.84 3.98 8.74
CA THR A 202 9.41 4.14 9.05
C THR A 202 8.93 3.01 9.96
N ILE A 203 8.18 3.39 11.01
CA ILE A 203 7.64 2.46 12.01
C ILE A 203 6.19 2.87 12.28
N HIS A 204 5.23 2.01 11.97
CA HIS A 204 3.82 2.35 12.10
C HIS A 204 2.88 1.17 12.45
N ARG A 205 3.33 -0.09 12.30
CA ARG A 205 2.52 -1.26 12.70
C ARG A 205 2.31 -1.26 14.21
N ALA A 206 1.08 -1.55 14.66
CA ALA A 206 0.75 -1.59 16.08
C ALA A 206 1.68 -2.52 16.88
N ALA A 207 1.96 -3.71 16.34
CA ALA A 207 2.86 -4.69 16.97
C ALA A 207 4.27 -4.15 17.25
N THR A 208 4.78 -3.24 16.41
CA THR A 208 6.09 -2.59 16.59
C THR A 208 5.95 -1.29 17.37
N ALA A 209 4.99 -0.45 16.98
CA ALA A 209 4.81 0.90 17.53
C ALA A 209 4.37 0.93 19.01
N GLU A 210 3.69 -0.12 19.48
CA GLU A 210 3.27 -0.28 20.89
C GLU A 210 4.30 -1.05 21.72
N ASN A 211 5.29 -1.67 21.10
CA ASN A 211 6.32 -2.46 21.78
C ASN A 211 7.55 -1.60 22.07
N THR A 212 7.71 -1.18 23.32
CA THR A 212 8.80 -0.32 23.78
C THR A 212 10.19 -0.95 23.65
N GLU A 213 10.27 -2.28 23.81
CA GLU A 213 11.53 -3.02 23.60
C GLU A 213 11.94 -3.03 22.14
N ALA A 214 10.99 -3.34 21.25
CA ALA A 214 11.21 -3.29 19.80
C ALA A 214 11.64 -1.89 19.35
N LEU A 215 10.95 -0.83 19.80
CA LEU A 215 11.32 0.56 19.50
C LEU A 215 12.70 0.92 20.01
N SER A 216 13.04 0.49 21.25
CA SER A 216 14.39 0.73 21.81
C SER A 216 15.48 0.09 20.96
N ASN A 217 15.29 -1.18 20.59
CA ASN A 217 16.22 -1.92 19.74
C ASN A 217 16.40 -1.27 18.36
N ILE A 218 15.29 -0.85 17.75
CA ILE A 218 15.31 -0.16 16.45
C ILE A 218 16.06 1.18 16.58
N PHE A 219 15.77 2.01 17.58
CA PHE A 219 16.43 3.30 17.75
C PHE A 219 17.92 3.14 18.03
N ILE A 220 18.32 2.12 18.82
CA ILE A 220 19.72 1.75 19.02
C ILE A 220 20.38 1.37 17.69
N ALA A 221 19.73 0.56 16.84
CA ALA A 221 20.28 0.20 15.54
C ALA A 221 20.42 1.43 14.62
N LEU A 222 19.38 2.28 14.54
CA LEU A 222 19.41 3.49 13.72
C LEU A 222 20.53 4.46 14.16
N SER A 223 20.77 4.62 15.47
CA SER A 223 21.82 5.50 15.99
C SER A 223 23.23 5.06 15.61
N GLN A 224 23.43 3.79 15.25
CA GLN A 224 24.73 3.23 14.87
C GLN A 224 25.02 3.29 13.37
N LEU A 225 24.06 3.75 12.55
CA LEU A 225 24.31 3.88 11.12
C LEU A 225 25.31 5.00 10.82
N PRO A 226 26.24 4.79 9.87
CA PRO A 226 27.26 5.79 9.52
C PRO A 226 26.74 6.90 8.60
N MET A 227 25.42 7.02 8.47
CA MET A 227 24.76 7.99 7.59
C MET A 227 23.56 8.64 8.28
N PRO A 228 23.11 9.82 7.83
CA PRO A 228 21.87 10.41 8.31
C PRO A 228 20.67 9.48 8.08
N VAL A 229 19.78 9.42 9.06
CA VAL A 229 18.51 8.68 9.01
C VAL A 229 17.36 9.66 9.11
N LEU A 230 16.53 9.76 8.08
CA LEU A 230 15.27 10.49 8.15
C LEU A 230 14.20 9.56 8.73
N LEU A 231 13.57 9.97 9.83
CA LEU A 231 12.52 9.21 10.52
C LEU A 231 11.20 10.01 10.52
N PRO A 232 10.35 9.88 9.48
CA PRO A 232 8.98 10.38 9.53
C PRO A 232 8.22 9.59 10.59
N LEU A 233 7.95 10.23 11.73
CA LEU A 233 7.37 9.55 12.88
C LEU A 233 5.85 9.49 12.77
N HIS A 234 5.33 8.27 12.61
CA HIS A 234 3.89 8.03 12.55
C HIS A 234 3.22 8.44 13.88
N PRO A 235 2.00 9.04 13.87
CA PRO A 235 1.34 9.50 15.11
C PRO A 235 1.19 8.43 16.17
N HIS A 236 0.96 7.19 15.79
CA HIS A 236 0.87 6.05 16.72
C HIS A 236 2.21 5.82 17.44
N THR A 237 3.31 5.77 16.70
CA THR A 237 4.66 5.61 17.26
C THR A 237 5.06 6.84 18.08
N ALA A 238 4.72 8.05 17.61
CA ALA A 238 4.98 9.29 18.33
C ALA A 238 4.34 9.28 19.72
N LYS A 239 3.09 8.82 19.82
CA LYS A 239 2.38 8.68 21.10
C LYS A 239 3.10 7.76 22.07
N THR A 240 3.64 6.62 21.63
CA THR A 240 4.41 5.71 22.47
C THR A 240 5.72 6.36 22.93
N VAL A 241 6.41 7.06 22.04
CA VAL A 241 7.65 7.79 22.37
C VAL A 241 7.37 8.90 23.39
N GLU A 242 6.32 9.69 23.20
CA GLU A 242 5.93 10.79 24.11
C GLU A 242 5.66 10.31 25.54
N HIS A 243 5.19 9.07 25.73
CA HIS A 243 4.88 8.50 27.02
C HIS A 243 6.04 7.66 27.62
N ASN A 244 7.19 7.60 26.96
CA ASN A 244 8.33 6.79 27.40
C ASN A 244 9.65 7.58 27.38
N SER A 245 10.11 7.97 28.58
CA SER A 245 11.34 8.78 28.73
C SER A 245 12.60 8.08 28.19
N THR A 246 12.68 6.75 28.26
CA THR A 246 13.83 5.99 27.73
C THR A 246 13.88 6.11 26.20
N LEU A 247 12.74 6.00 25.50
CA LEU A 247 12.68 6.16 24.04
C LEU A 247 13.02 7.60 23.63
N GLN A 248 12.59 8.60 24.39
CA GLN A 248 12.94 10.00 24.15
C GLN A 248 14.44 10.21 24.23
N VAL A 249 15.08 9.74 25.31
CA VAL A 249 16.54 9.85 25.51
C VAL A 249 17.31 9.13 24.39
N LEU A 250 16.86 7.94 23.96
CA LEU A 250 17.49 7.22 22.85
C LEU A 250 17.47 8.03 21.55
N LEU A 251 16.35 8.65 21.22
CA LEU A 251 16.22 9.49 20.02
C LEU A 251 17.02 10.79 20.15
N GLU A 252 17.05 11.43 21.32
CA GLU A 252 17.85 12.63 21.56
C GLU A 252 19.34 12.37 21.44
N GLN A 253 19.80 11.20 21.84
CA GLN A 253 21.21 10.78 21.74
C GLN A 253 21.60 10.35 20.33
N ALA A 254 20.66 9.97 19.50
CA ALA A 254 20.87 9.53 18.12
C ALA A 254 21.09 10.74 17.18
N THR A 255 22.27 11.34 17.23
CA THR A 255 22.61 12.59 16.52
C THR A 255 22.51 12.51 14.99
N ASN A 256 22.56 11.29 14.43
CA ASN A 256 22.39 11.01 13.01
C ASN A 256 20.91 10.78 12.63
N VAL A 257 19.97 10.69 13.58
CA VAL A 257 18.53 10.45 13.33
C VAL A 257 17.75 11.76 13.37
N GLN A 258 17.22 12.14 12.25
CA GLN A 258 16.35 13.32 12.10
C GLN A 258 14.89 12.90 12.16
N VAL A 259 14.23 13.13 13.28
CA VAL A 259 12.80 12.90 13.47
C VAL A 259 12.02 14.03 12.82
N VAL A 260 11.07 13.68 11.93
CA VAL A 260 10.20 14.65 11.24
C VAL A 260 8.73 14.25 11.33
N LYS A 261 7.83 15.18 11.03
CA LYS A 261 6.40 14.87 10.90
C LYS A 261 6.16 13.91 9.73
N PRO A 262 5.03 13.17 9.73
CA PRO A 262 4.65 12.36 8.58
C PRO A 262 4.68 13.18 7.29
N VAL A 263 5.26 12.60 6.24
CA VAL A 263 5.38 13.24 4.92
C VAL A 263 4.27 12.76 3.97
N GLY A 264 3.98 13.54 2.95
CA GLY A 264 3.03 13.19 1.91
C GLY A 264 3.52 12.05 1.01
N TYR A 265 2.60 11.40 0.27
CA TYR A 265 2.95 10.25 -0.57
C TYR A 265 3.96 10.60 -1.67
N LEU A 266 3.75 11.70 -2.41
CA LEU A 266 4.69 12.12 -3.46
C LEU A 266 6.06 12.49 -2.91
N GLU A 267 6.09 13.04 -1.72
CA GLU A 267 7.33 13.36 -1.01
C GLU A 267 8.05 12.08 -0.57
N MET A 268 7.30 11.08 -0.07
CA MET A 268 7.85 9.78 0.29
C MET A 268 8.46 9.08 -0.91
N LEU A 269 7.78 9.02 -2.06
CA LEU A 269 8.34 8.43 -3.29
C LEU A 269 9.66 9.09 -3.71
N ALA A 270 9.76 10.42 -3.57
CA ALA A 270 11.01 11.13 -3.87
C ALA A 270 12.13 10.76 -2.89
N LEU A 271 11.80 10.69 -1.59
CA LEU A 271 12.74 10.30 -0.55
C LEU A 271 13.21 8.85 -0.72
N GLU A 272 12.29 7.92 -0.97
CA GLU A 272 12.61 6.51 -1.25
C GLU A 272 13.56 6.37 -2.44
N ARG A 273 13.27 7.07 -3.55
CA ARG A 273 14.11 7.02 -4.75
C ARG A 273 15.53 7.54 -4.51
N LEU A 274 15.69 8.55 -3.66
CA LEU A 274 16.98 9.18 -3.40
C LEU A 274 17.70 8.66 -2.16
N ALA A 275 17.07 7.82 -1.35
CA ALA A 275 17.71 7.16 -0.21
C ALA A 275 18.78 6.14 -0.67
N ALA A 276 19.76 5.87 0.18
CA ALA A 276 20.69 4.75 0.04
C ALA A 276 20.06 3.44 0.54
N LEU A 277 19.17 3.54 1.55
CA LEU A 277 18.56 2.40 2.24
C LEU A 277 17.18 2.79 2.81
N ILE A 278 16.24 1.86 2.77
CA ILE A 278 14.95 1.98 3.45
C ILE A 278 14.90 0.95 4.59
N ILE A 279 14.44 1.37 5.77
CA ILE A 279 14.27 0.51 6.96
C ILE A 279 12.81 0.64 7.40
N THR A 280 12.02 -0.44 7.32
CA THR A 280 10.56 -0.30 7.51
C THR A 280 9.89 -1.55 8.05
N ASP A 281 8.79 -1.37 8.79
CA ASP A 281 7.83 -2.43 9.13
C ASP A 281 6.61 -2.46 8.16
N SER A 282 6.56 -1.53 7.19
CA SER A 282 5.47 -1.38 6.23
C SER A 282 5.51 -2.44 5.13
N GLY A 283 4.41 -3.17 4.90
CA GLY A 283 4.28 -4.07 3.75
C GLY A 283 4.35 -3.33 2.41
N GLY A 284 3.66 -2.20 2.26
CA GLY A 284 3.66 -1.41 1.02
C GLY A 284 5.04 -0.85 0.69
N MET A 285 5.74 -0.30 1.68
CA MET A 285 7.04 0.34 1.47
C MET A 285 8.14 -0.64 1.04
N GLN A 286 8.03 -1.93 1.38
CA GLN A 286 8.97 -2.96 0.92
C GLN A 286 9.00 -3.06 -0.61
N LYS A 287 7.82 -3.09 -1.24
CA LYS A 287 7.72 -3.15 -2.70
C LYS A 287 7.95 -1.78 -3.35
N GLU A 288 7.51 -0.67 -2.70
CA GLU A 288 7.84 0.68 -3.16
C GLU A 288 9.35 0.91 -3.20
N ALA A 289 10.10 0.41 -2.22
CA ALA A 289 11.56 0.42 -2.21
C ALA A 289 12.15 -0.23 -3.48
N TYR A 290 11.65 -1.42 -3.84
CA TYR A 290 12.02 -2.09 -5.09
C TYR A 290 11.66 -1.22 -6.30
N PHE A 291 10.45 -0.67 -6.37
CA PHE A 291 9.98 0.18 -7.48
C PHE A 291 10.84 1.44 -7.65
N GLN A 292 11.37 1.99 -6.56
CA GLN A 292 12.26 3.13 -6.56
C GLN A 292 13.75 2.76 -6.74
N GLY A 293 14.08 1.47 -6.83
CA GLY A 293 15.44 0.97 -6.99
C GLY A 293 16.32 1.18 -5.75
N THR A 294 15.72 1.17 -4.55
CA THR A 294 16.38 1.37 -3.27
C THR A 294 16.27 0.10 -2.42
N PRO A 295 17.40 -0.42 -1.88
CA PRO A 295 17.37 -1.60 -1.01
C PRO A 295 16.59 -1.35 0.27
N CYS A 296 16.01 -2.45 0.81
CA CYS A 296 15.13 -2.42 1.96
C CYS A 296 15.61 -3.38 3.07
N VAL A 297 15.49 -2.95 4.32
CA VAL A 297 15.55 -3.82 5.50
C VAL A 297 14.19 -3.80 6.18
N THR A 298 13.58 -4.95 6.31
CA THR A 298 12.24 -5.11 6.87
C THR A 298 12.33 -5.48 8.35
N LEU A 299 11.73 -4.66 9.20
CA LEU A 299 11.67 -4.80 10.66
C LEU A 299 10.62 -5.85 11.07
N ARG A 300 10.63 -7.00 10.41
CA ARG A 300 9.71 -8.12 10.61
C ARG A 300 10.44 -9.43 10.36
N GLU A 301 9.90 -10.54 10.92
CA GLU A 301 10.38 -11.90 10.67
C GLU A 301 9.79 -12.51 9.37
N GLU A 302 8.73 -11.92 8.82
CA GLU A 302 7.96 -12.42 7.70
C GLU A 302 7.53 -11.30 6.75
N THR A 303 7.23 -11.65 5.49
CA THR A 303 6.69 -10.72 4.50
C THR A 303 5.74 -11.41 3.53
N GLU A 304 4.77 -10.68 3.04
CA GLU A 304 3.91 -11.05 1.91
C GLU A 304 4.65 -10.95 0.56
N TRP A 305 5.76 -10.21 0.51
CA TRP A 305 6.52 -9.86 -0.70
C TRP A 305 7.81 -10.68 -0.79
N LYS A 306 7.67 -12.00 -0.84
CA LYS A 306 8.79 -12.96 -0.86
C LYS A 306 9.73 -12.71 -2.03
N GLU A 307 9.18 -12.28 -3.18
CA GLU A 307 9.91 -11.98 -4.41
C GLU A 307 11.00 -10.91 -4.17
N THR A 308 10.73 -9.91 -3.32
CA THR A 308 11.71 -8.87 -3.00
C THR A 308 12.88 -9.40 -2.20
N VAL A 309 12.64 -10.41 -1.34
CA VAL A 309 13.66 -11.09 -0.55
C VAL A 309 14.48 -12.03 -1.43
N GLU A 310 13.81 -12.86 -2.23
CA GLU A 310 14.45 -13.83 -3.13
C GLU A 310 15.32 -13.14 -4.19
N ALA A 311 14.88 -11.99 -4.70
CA ALA A 311 15.64 -11.16 -5.62
C ALA A 311 16.75 -10.33 -4.95
N GLY A 312 16.86 -10.38 -3.62
CA GLY A 312 17.90 -9.69 -2.83
C GLY A 312 17.76 -8.17 -2.79
N TRP A 313 16.54 -7.66 -2.88
CA TRP A 313 16.22 -6.24 -2.65
C TRP A 313 15.84 -5.96 -1.20
N ASN A 314 15.42 -6.98 -0.46
CA ASN A 314 14.87 -6.85 0.87
C ASN A 314 15.47 -7.91 1.81
N HIS A 315 15.89 -7.50 3.00
CA HIS A 315 16.36 -8.39 4.06
C HIS A 315 15.40 -8.33 5.25
N LEU A 316 14.94 -9.48 5.73
CA LEU A 316 14.14 -9.57 6.94
C LEU A 316 15.07 -9.54 8.16
N ALA A 317 14.86 -8.60 9.07
CA ALA A 317 15.75 -8.33 10.20
C ALA A 317 15.11 -8.59 11.57
N GLY A 318 13.77 -8.70 11.62
CA GLY A 318 13.06 -8.61 12.89
C GLY A 318 13.22 -7.25 13.55
N THR A 319 13.01 -7.18 14.86
CA THR A 319 13.11 -5.93 15.64
C THR A 319 14.30 -5.88 16.58
N GLY A 320 15.18 -6.89 16.55
CA GLY A 320 16.41 -6.91 17.36
C GLY A 320 17.49 -6.02 16.78
N SER A 321 18.19 -5.23 17.61
CA SER A 321 19.19 -4.26 17.14
C SER A 321 20.32 -4.90 16.33
N GLN A 322 20.85 -6.05 16.78
CA GLN A 322 21.91 -6.75 16.07
C GLN A 322 21.43 -7.31 14.73
N GLY A 323 20.22 -7.93 14.69
CA GLY A 323 19.64 -8.44 13.45
C GLY A 323 19.45 -7.35 12.40
N ILE A 324 19.03 -6.14 12.82
CA ILE A 324 18.91 -4.98 11.94
C ILE A 324 20.28 -4.57 11.37
N LEU A 325 21.29 -4.48 12.22
CA LEU A 325 22.65 -4.12 11.78
C LEU A 325 23.24 -5.18 10.85
N ASP A 326 23.06 -6.47 11.15
CA ASP A 326 23.53 -7.56 10.31
C ASP A 326 22.85 -7.50 8.93
N ALA A 327 21.53 -7.31 8.88
CA ALA A 327 20.75 -7.21 7.63
C ALA A 327 21.20 -6.00 6.78
N ILE A 328 21.54 -4.86 7.41
CA ILE A 328 22.05 -3.67 6.71
C ILE A 328 23.40 -3.94 6.05
N HIS A 329 24.26 -4.73 6.69
CA HIS A 329 25.60 -5.04 6.19
C HIS A 329 25.64 -6.19 5.19
N MET A 330 24.56 -6.96 5.06
CA MET A 330 24.46 -8.01 4.04
C MET A 330 24.42 -7.42 2.63
N PRO A 331 25.08 -8.06 1.65
CA PRO A 331 25.06 -7.58 0.28
C PRO A 331 23.67 -7.74 -0.35
N PHE A 332 23.20 -6.71 -1.06
CA PHE A 332 21.96 -6.73 -1.83
C PHE A 332 22.26 -7.15 -3.28
N SER A 333 21.74 -8.31 -3.72
CA SER A 333 21.97 -8.86 -5.07
C SER A 333 21.22 -8.09 -6.16
N ARG A 334 20.07 -7.50 -5.85
CA ARG A 334 19.25 -6.59 -6.69
C ARG A 334 18.89 -7.17 -8.04
N GLN A 335 18.40 -8.41 -8.07
CA GLN A 335 17.94 -9.05 -9.29
C GLN A 335 16.62 -8.42 -9.75
N HIS A 336 16.41 -8.41 -11.07
CA HIS A 336 15.14 -7.92 -11.62
C HIS A 336 13.98 -8.86 -11.29
N ILE A 337 12.84 -8.29 -10.93
CA ILE A 337 11.59 -9.01 -10.65
C ILE A 337 10.63 -8.73 -11.80
N GLU A 338 10.38 -9.74 -12.63
CA GLU A 338 9.49 -9.60 -13.79
C GLU A 338 8.00 -9.58 -13.41
N GLU A 339 7.66 -10.12 -12.24
CA GLU A 339 6.29 -10.36 -11.81
C GLU A 339 5.44 -9.10 -11.63
N TYR A 340 6.07 -7.96 -11.27
CA TYR A 340 5.36 -6.71 -11.03
C TYR A 340 4.95 -5.98 -12.32
N SER A 341 5.27 -6.56 -13.51
CA SER A 341 4.90 -6.02 -14.80
C SER A 341 5.71 -4.77 -15.22
N ASP A 342 5.16 -3.99 -16.13
CA ASP A 342 5.81 -2.89 -16.86
C ASP A 342 5.20 -1.50 -16.61
N GLY A 343 4.33 -1.38 -15.59
CA GLY A 343 3.66 -0.12 -15.26
C GLY A 343 2.34 0.12 -16.00
N HIS A 344 1.73 -0.92 -16.57
CA HIS A 344 0.45 -0.88 -17.29
C HIS A 344 -0.59 -1.84 -16.71
N SER A 345 -0.48 -2.19 -15.44
CA SER A 345 -1.39 -3.14 -14.76
C SER A 345 -2.83 -2.63 -14.73
N ALA A 346 -3.02 -1.35 -14.44
CA ALA A 346 -4.34 -0.72 -14.40
C ALA A 346 -5.03 -0.74 -15.78
N GLU A 347 -4.29 -0.48 -16.85
CA GLU A 347 -4.81 -0.52 -18.22
C GLU A 347 -5.27 -1.94 -18.58
N ARG A 348 -4.47 -2.97 -18.25
CA ARG A 348 -4.84 -4.38 -18.46
C ARG A 348 -6.11 -4.76 -17.71
N ILE A 349 -6.22 -4.36 -16.43
CA ILE A 349 -7.41 -4.60 -15.61
C ILE A 349 -8.64 -4.06 -16.30
N ILE A 350 -8.61 -2.80 -16.71
CA ILE A 350 -9.79 -2.15 -17.30
C ILE A 350 -10.13 -2.74 -18.68
N HIS A 351 -9.15 -3.13 -19.48
CA HIS A 351 -9.40 -3.85 -20.74
C HIS A 351 -10.11 -5.19 -20.52
N ILE A 352 -9.64 -6.00 -19.58
CA ILE A 352 -10.26 -7.28 -19.23
C ILE A 352 -11.71 -7.08 -18.79
N LEU A 353 -11.95 -6.15 -17.86
CA LEU A 353 -13.30 -5.85 -17.36
C LEU A 353 -14.24 -5.36 -18.47
N TYR A 354 -13.74 -4.46 -19.33
CA TYR A 354 -14.54 -3.89 -20.42
C TYR A 354 -14.89 -4.94 -21.48
N GLU A 355 -13.99 -5.83 -21.82
CA GLU A 355 -14.25 -6.92 -22.76
C GLU A 355 -15.24 -7.95 -22.20
N ASP A 356 -15.09 -8.36 -20.94
CA ASP A 356 -15.93 -9.40 -20.35
C ASP A 356 -17.37 -8.93 -20.10
N VAL A 357 -17.58 -7.66 -19.74
CA VAL A 357 -18.94 -7.10 -19.52
C VAL A 357 -19.67 -6.82 -20.82
N ASN A 358 -18.97 -6.55 -21.92
CA ASN A 358 -19.60 -6.25 -23.21
C ASN A 358 -19.74 -7.48 -24.13
N ARG A 359 -19.37 -8.69 -23.66
CA ARG A 359 -19.64 -9.97 -24.32
C ARG A 359 -21.03 -10.46 -23.99
#